data_2f4ed9f7dc7dbe9e73d38b7b42455e6b
#
_entry.id   2f4ed9f7dc7dbe9e73d38b7b42455e6b
#
_cell.length_a   1.000
_cell.length_b   1.000
_cell.length_c   1.000
_cell.angle_alpha   90.00
_cell.angle_beta   90.00
_cell.angle_gamma   90.00
#
_symmetry.space_group_name_H-M   'P 1'
#
loop_
_entity.id
_entity.type
_entity.pdbx_description
1 polymer ?
#
loop_
_entity_poly.entity_id
_entity_poly.type
_entity_poly.pdbx_seq_one_letter_code
_entity_poly.pdbx_strand_id
1 'polypeptide(L)'
;YGFTNAELERAKTELLASIERSYNERTTRQNQSYAQEYYRNYLDAEPIPGIEYEYEYLKAVLPQLPVVLVNQLAQQYITDNNVVISYLGKENSDVISVPTQEEVLNMFNSVKTAEIEAPVEETFDRPLVETAPTAGTIVKEKFNKKLGTTEWTLSNGIKVVIKPTDFKND
;
A
#
# COMPACT_ATOMS: atom_id res chain seq x y z
N TYR A 1 1.68 -11.90 -19.83
CA TYR A 1 3.04 -11.99 -19.27
C TYR A 1 3.06 -12.36 -17.79
N GLY A 2 2.08 -11.99 -17.02
CA GLY A 2 2.05 -12.18 -15.59
C GLY A 2 2.71 -11.02 -14.83
N PHE A 3 2.95 -11.20 -13.53
CA PHE A 3 3.63 -10.21 -12.69
C PHE A 3 5.14 -10.20 -12.95
N THR A 4 5.74 -9.02 -12.90
CA THR A 4 7.18 -8.81 -12.99
C THR A 4 7.86 -8.93 -11.63
N ASN A 5 9.17 -9.11 -11.61
CA ASN A 5 9.94 -9.10 -10.36
C ASN A 5 9.83 -7.74 -9.63
N ALA A 6 9.83 -6.64 -10.36
CA ALA A 6 9.78 -5.32 -9.75
C ALA A 6 8.41 -5.03 -9.13
N GLU A 7 7.31 -5.49 -9.74
CA GLU A 7 5.97 -5.43 -9.12
C GLU A 7 5.94 -6.23 -7.81
N LEU A 8 6.52 -7.43 -7.81
CA LEU A 8 6.59 -8.26 -6.60
C LEU A 8 7.44 -7.59 -5.51
N GLU A 9 8.60 -7.02 -5.83
CA GLU A 9 9.45 -6.36 -4.84
C GLU A 9 8.80 -5.10 -4.24
N ARG A 10 8.04 -4.33 -5.04
CA ARG A 10 7.21 -3.23 -4.52
C ARG A 10 6.16 -3.74 -3.54
N ALA A 11 5.41 -4.77 -3.93
CA ALA A 11 4.38 -5.36 -3.07
C ALA A 11 4.95 -5.92 -1.76
N LYS A 12 6.12 -6.59 -1.81
CA LYS A 12 6.84 -7.05 -0.61
C LYS A 12 7.21 -5.88 0.30
N THR A 13 7.76 -4.80 -0.27
CA THR A 13 8.15 -3.61 0.49
C THR A 13 6.95 -2.97 1.18
N GLU A 14 5.84 -2.80 0.47
CA GLU A 14 4.61 -2.23 1.02
C GLU A 14 4.01 -3.11 2.13
N LEU A 15 3.98 -4.43 1.92
CA LEU A 15 3.45 -5.38 2.89
C LEU A 15 4.31 -5.41 4.16
N LEU A 16 5.64 -5.44 4.02
CA LEU A 16 6.56 -5.39 5.16
C LEU A 16 6.43 -4.10 5.95
N ALA A 17 6.34 -2.95 5.26
CA ALA A 17 6.11 -1.67 5.93
C ALA A 17 4.76 -1.60 6.65
N SER A 18 3.71 -2.21 6.09
CA SER A 18 2.39 -2.27 6.70
C SER A 18 2.37 -3.13 7.96
N ILE A 19 2.97 -4.34 7.90
CA ILE A 19 2.98 -5.24 9.06
C ILE A 19 3.90 -4.70 10.17
N GLU A 20 5.03 -4.07 9.82
CA GLU A 20 5.91 -3.40 10.77
C GLU A 20 5.20 -2.27 11.50
N ARG A 21 4.43 -1.45 10.81
CA ARG A 21 3.59 -0.43 11.43
C ARG A 21 2.59 -1.04 12.40
N SER A 22 1.88 -2.10 11.98
CA SER A 22 0.92 -2.80 12.83
C SER A 22 1.59 -3.40 14.08
N TYR A 23 2.81 -3.91 13.95
CA TYR A 23 3.61 -4.40 15.07
C TYR A 23 4.00 -3.27 16.04
N ASN A 24 4.46 -2.14 15.50
CA ASN A 24 4.85 -0.98 16.32
C ASN A 24 3.65 -0.36 17.06
N GLU A 25 2.48 -0.34 16.43
CA GLU A 25 1.23 0.18 16.99
C GLU A 25 0.39 -0.85 17.78
N ARG A 26 0.92 -2.06 18.05
CA ARG A 26 0.15 -3.18 18.65
C ARG A 26 -0.50 -2.86 20.01
N THR A 27 0.12 -1.96 20.79
CA THR A 27 -0.42 -1.55 22.10
C THR A 27 -1.52 -0.50 21.99
N THR A 28 -1.65 0.16 20.85
CA THR A 28 -2.64 1.21 20.57
C THR A 28 -3.68 0.79 19.54
N ARG A 29 -3.70 -0.51 19.18
CA ARG A 29 -4.61 -1.10 18.21
C ARG A 29 -6.07 -0.88 18.61
N GLN A 30 -6.91 -0.50 17.66
CA GLN A 30 -8.32 -0.24 17.90
C GLN A 30 -9.11 -1.54 18.13
N ASN A 31 -10.11 -1.51 19.01
CA ASN A 31 -10.98 -2.65 19.30
C ASN A 31 -11.70 -3.21 18.06
N GLN A 32 -12.01 -2.36 17.09
CA GLN A 32 -12.63 -2.79 15.83
C GLN A 32 -11.74 -3.78 15.05
N SER A 33 -10.43 -3.60 15.06
CA SER A 33 -9.52 -4.52 14.38
C SER A 33 -9.53 -5.91 15.03
N TYR A 34 -9.57 -5.98 16.35
CA TYR A 34 -9.73 -7.26 17.07
C TYR A 34 -11.07 -7.92 16.78
N ALA A 35 -12.16 -7.16 16.76
CA ALA A 35 -13.48 -7.67 16.44
C ALA A 35 -13.55 -8.26 15.03
N GLN A 36 -12.92 -7.61 14.04
CA GLN A 36 -12.83 -8.11 12.67
C GLN A 36 -12.01 -9.40 12.58
N GLU A 37 -10.92 -9.50 13.34
CA GLU A 37 -10.08 -10.70 13.39
C GLU A 37 -10.85 -11.90 13.97
N TYR A 38 -11.57 -11.71 15.07
CA TYR A 38 -12.44 -12.75 15.66
C TYR A 38 -13.59 -13.14 14.74
N TYR A 39 -14.17 -12.18 14.02
CA TYR A 39 -15.23 -12.41 13.05
C TYR A 39 -14.73 -13.31 11.90
N ARG A 40 -13.56 -13.02 11.30
CA ARG A 40 -12.96 -13.85 10.25
C ARG A 40 -12.57 -15.24 10.78
N ASN A 41 -12.03 -15.31 11.99
CA ASN A 41 -11.74 -16.60 12.61
C ASN A 41 -13.00 -17.47 12.75
N TYR A 42 -14.11 -16.87 13.19
CA TYR A 42 -15.36 -17.61 13.37
C TYR A 42 -15.99 -18.07 12.05
N LEU A 43 -16.03 -17.21 11.04
CA LEU A 43 -16.68 -17.50 9.76
C LEU A 43 -15.81 -18.32 8.81
N ASP A 44 -14.54 -17.97 8.72
CA ASP A 44 -13.63 -18.45 7.68
C ASP A 44 -12.55 -19.38 8.24
N ALA A 45 -12.56 -19.66 9.54
CA ALA A 45 -11.54 -20.41 10.27
C ALA A 45 -10.12 -19.82 10.09
N GLU A 46 -10.01 -18.49 9.87
CA GLU A 46 -8.73 -17.82 9.76
C GLU A 46 -7.98 -17.88 11.09
N PRO A 47 -6.72 -18.32 11.12
CA PRO A 47 -5.96 -18.39 12.37
C PRO A 47 -5.66 -17.01 12.94
N ILE A 48 -5.55 -16.90 14.26
CA ILE A 48 -5.18 -15.68 14.99
C ILE A 48 -3.82 -15.91 15.68
N PRO A 49 -2.70 -15.86 14.96
CA PRO A 49 -1.39 -16.14 15.55
C PRO A 49 -0.84 -14.96 16.40
N GLY A 50 -1.40 -13.77 16.21
CA GLY A 50 -0.95 -12.53 16.82
C GLY A 50 0.10 -11.79 15.99
N ILE A 51 0.11 -10.47 16.14
CA ILE A 51 0.93 -9.56 15.30
C ILE A 51 2.43 -9.79 15.43
N GLU A 52 2.91 -10.22 16.62
CA GLU A 52 4.32 -10.53 16.86
C GLU A 52 4.78 -11.71 15.98
N TYR A 53 3.97 -12.76 15.92
CA TYR A 53 4.24 -13.91 15.08
C TYR A 53 4.12 -13.55 13.59
N GLU A 54 3.08 -12.85 13.20
CA GLU A 54 2.85 -12.43 11.80
C GLU A 54 4.01 -11.58 11.28
N TYR A 55 4.49 -10.63 12.07
CA TYR A 55 5.62 -9.77 11.70
C TYR A 55 6.90 -10.58 11.45
N GLU A 56 7.30 -11.41 12.40
CA GLU A 56 8.51 -12.23 12.27
C GLU A 56 8.39 -13.25 11.12
N TYR A 57 7.22 -13.85 10.95
CA TYR A 57 6.95 -14.79 9.87
C TYR A 57 7.06 -14.12 8.49
N LEU A 58 6.37 -13.01 8.28
CA LEU A 58 6.39 -12.31 7.00
C LEU A 58 7.78 -11.75 6.68
N LYS A 59 8.49 -11.23 7.66
CA LYS A 59 9.86 -10.77 7.51
C LYS A 59 10.82 -11.88 7.07
N ALA A 60 10.60 -13.10 7.54
CA ALA A 60 11.39 -14.25 7.15
C ALA A 60 11.01 -14.82 5.78
N VAL A 61 9.72 -14.85 5.44
CA VAL A 61 9.20 -15.57 4.27
C VAL A 61 9.14 -14.71 3.01
N LEU A 62 8.70 -13.44 3.13
CA LEU A 62 8.51 -12.58 1.96
C LEU A 62 9.76 -12.39 1.10
N PRO A 63 10.96 -12.21 1.64
CA PRO A 63 12.17 -12.09 0.82
C PRO A 63 12.44 -13.32 -0.05
N GLN A 64 11.98 -14.50 0.37
CA GLN A 64 12.21 -15.77 -0.30
C GLN A 64 11.14 -16.09 -1.35
N LEU A 65 10.04 -15.33 -1.42
CA LEU A 65 8.94 -15.57 -2.36
C LEU A 65 9.35 -15.21 -3.79
N PRO A 66 9.46 -16.17 -4.71
CA PRO A 66 9.82 -15.89 -6.10
C PRO A 66 8.57 -15.55 -6.92
N VAL A 67 8.73 -14.70 -7.94
CA VAL A 67 7.63 -14.27 -8.82
C VAL A 67 6.95 -15.43 -9.56
N VAL A 68 7.69 -16.49 -9.84
CA VAL A 68 7.14 -17.68 -10.51
C VAL A 68 6.00 -18.32 -9.72
N LEU A 69 6.10 -18.39 -8.40
CA LEU A 69 5.04 -18.93 -7.56
C LEU A 69 3.80 -18.02 -7.55
N VAL A 70 4.00 -16.71 -7.53
CA VAL A 70 2.89 -15.74 -7.63
C VAL A 70 2.17 -15.88 -8.97
N ASN A 71 2.90 -16.00 -10.06
CA ASN A 71 2.33 -16.19 -11.39
C ASN A 71 1.61 -17.55 -11.55
N GLN A 72 2.14 -18.62 -10.98
CA GLN A 72 1.45 -19.92 -10.95
C GLN A 72 0.13 -19.85 -10.16
N LEU A 73 0.12 -19.16 -9.04
CA LEU A 73 -1.09 -18.98 -8.23
C LEU A 73 -2.12 -18.12 -8.98
N ALA A 74 -1.68 -17.01 -9.62
CA ALA A 74 -2.55 -16.14 -10.39
C ALA A 74 -3.27 -16.90 -11.52
N GLN A 75 -2.61 -17.83 -12.19
CA GLN A 75 -3.22 -18.66 -13.22
C GLN A 75 -4.34 -19.56 -12.71
N GLN A 76 -4.32 -19.95 -11.43
CA GLN A 76 -5.40 -20.76 -10.84
C GLN A 76 -6.66 -19.94 -10.57
N TYR A 77 -6.54 -18.63 -10.36
CA TYR A 77 -7.68 -17.75 -10.13
C TYR A 77 -8.30 -17.20 -11.42
N ILE A 78 -7.54 -17.16 -12.52
CA ILE A 78 -8.03 -16.70 -13.83
C ILE A 78 -8.64 -17.88 -14.56
N THR A 79 -9.94 -18.06 -14.47
CA THR A 79 -10.68 -19.14 -15.13
C THR A 79 -11.72 -18.58 -16.09
N ASP A 80 -12.15 -19.41 -17.05
CA ASP A 80 -13.26 -19.05 -17.96
C ASP A 80 -14.65 -19.29 -17.36
N ASN A 81 -14.70 -19.83 -16.12
CA ASN A 81 -15.94 -20.12 -15.44
C ASN A 81 -16.29 -19.03 -14.41
N ASN A 82 -17.57 -18.80 -14.20
CA ASN A 82 -18.10 -17.85 -13.22
C ASN A 82 -17.63 -16.40 -13.43
N VAL A 83 -17.51 -16.00 -14.70
CA VAL A 83 -17.16 -14.62 -15.07
C VAL A 83 -18.43 -13.78 -15.15
N VAL A 84 -18.43 -12.67 -14.42
CA VAL A 84 -19.47 -11.64 -14.50
C VAL A 84 -18.83 -10.34 -14.98
N ILE A 85 -19.35 -9.80 -16.08
CA ILE A 85 -18.89 -8.53 -16.62
C ILE A 85 -19.98 -7.49 -16.35
N SER A 86 -19.64 -6.43 -15.63
CA SER A 86 -20.54 -5.30 -15.43
C SER A 86 -19.92 -4.02 -15.99
N TYR A 87 -20.72 -3.30 -16.77
CA TYR A 87 -20.37 -1.98 -17.28
C TYR A 87 -21.24 -0.93 -16.58
N LEU A 88 -20.56 0.02 -15.93
CA LEU A 88 -21.21 1.14 -15.25
C LEU A 88 -20.80 2.42 -15.98
N GLY A 89 -21.77 3.10 -16.57
CA GLY A 89 -21.56 4.34 -17.30
C GLY A 89 -22.71 5.32 -17.10
N LYS A 90 -22.49 6.58 -17.46
CA LYS A 90 -23.55 7.59 -17.46
C LYS A 90 -24.46 7.36 -18.65
N GLU A 91 -25.75 7.19 -18.40
CA GLU A 91 -26.78 7.14 -19.44
C GLU A 91 -26.86 8.50 -20.16
N ASN A 92 -27.01 8.48 -21.47
CA ASN A 92 -27.14 9.68 -22.32
C ASN A 92 -25.94 10.65 -22.24
N SER A 93 -24.75 10.15 -22.35
CA SER A 93 -23.58 11.00 -22.53
C SER A 93 -23.37 11.32 -24.01
N ASP A 94 -23.25 12.60 -24.36
CA ASP A 94 -22.96 13.07 -25.73
C ASP A 94 -21.55 12.65 -26.20
N VAL A 95 -20.70 12.16 -25.29
CA VAL A 95 -19.29 11.83 -25.53
C VAL A 95 -19.04 10.33 -25.53
N ILE A 96 -19.84 9.55 -24.80
CA ILE A 96 -19.62 8.10 -24.63
C ILE A 96 -20.92 7.37 -24.91
N SER A 97 -20.92 6.54 -25.95
CA SER A 97 -22.03 5.60 -26.20
C SER A 97 -21.88 4.38 -25.26
N VAL A 98 -22.98 3.96 -24.67
CA VAL A 98 -22.99 2.74 -23.84
C VAL A 98 -22.80 1.54 -24.79
N PRO A 99 -21.76 0.70 -24.56
CA PRO A 99 -21.54 -0.46 -25.44
C PRO A 99 -22.67 -1.48 -25.28
N THR A 100 -22.97 -2.17 -26.34
CA THR A 100 -23.90 -3.31 -26.33
C THR A 100 -23.26 -4.51 -25.62
N GLN A 101 -24.09 -5.45 -25.19
CA GLN A 101 -23.61 -6.70 -24.58
C GLN A 101 -22.65 -7.46 -25.53
N GLU A 102 -22.96 -7.48 -26.83
CA GLU A 102 -22.12 -8.15 -27.82
C GLU A 102 -20.74 -7.48 -27.97
N GLU A 103 -20.70 -6.15 -28.01
CA GLU A 103 -19.43 -5.40 -28.06
C GLU A 103 -18.57 -5.65 -26.82
N VAL A 104 -19.17 -5.69 -25.64
CA VAL A 104 -18.44 -6.00 -24.39
C VAL A 104 -17.88 -7.43 -24.41
N LEU A 105 -18.69 -8.41 -24.84
CA LEU A 105 -18.25 -9.80 -24.94
C LEU A 105 -17.14 -9.99 -25.99
N ASN A 106 -17.27 -9.33 -27.16
CA ASN A 106 -16.26 -9.36 -28.20
C ASN A 106 -14.93 -8.75 -27.71
N MET A 107 -15.00 -7.62 -27.03
CA MET A 107 -13.82 -6.99 -26.41
C MET A 107 -13.16 -7.92 -25.39
N PHE A 108 -13.95 -8.48 -24.47
CA PHE A 108 -13.45 -9.42 -23.46
C PHE A 108 -12.76 -10.62 -24.08
N ASN A 109 -13.35 -11.22 -25.11
CA ASN A 109 -12.78 -12.38 -25.80
C ASN A 109 -11.52 -12.01 -26.61
N SER A 110 -11.47 -10.82 -27.21
CA SER A 110 -10.30 -10.37 -27.98
C SER A 110 -9.06 -10.20 -27.09
N VAL A 111 -9.22 -9.78 -25.83
CA VAL A 111 -8.10 -9.61 -24.88
C VAL A 111 -7.47 -10.96 -24.52
N LYS A 112 -8.23 -12.06 -24.50
CA LYS A 112 -7.71 -13.40 -24.18
C LYS A 112 -6.62 -13.89 -25.15
N THR A 113 -6.67 -13.43 -26.38
CA THR A 113 -5.76 -13.84 -27.46
C THR A 113 -4.79 -12.73 -27.85
N ALA A 114 -4.91 -11.55 -27.25
CA ALA A 114 -4.01 -10.44 -27.54
C ALA A 114 -2.61 -10.69 -26.98
N GLU A 115 -1.60 -10.45 -27.80
CA GLU A 115 -0.23 -10.36 -27.31
C GLU A 115 -0.06 -9.05 -26.55
N ILE A 116 0.21 -9.16 -25.25
CA ILE A 116 0.42 -8.01 -24.38
C ILE A 116 1.88 -8.03 -23.91
N GLU A 117 2.61 -7.00 -24.25
CA GLU A 117 3.98 -6.82 -23.78
C GLU A 117 3.99 -6.38 -22.31
N ALA A 118 5.00 -6.87 -21.57
CA ALA A 118 5.20 -6.39 -20.20
C ALA A 118 5.57 -4.90 -20.22
N PRO A 119 5.09 -4.11 -19.23
CA PRO A 119 5.47 -2.72 -19.13
C PRO A 119 6.98 -2.59 -18.91
N VAL A 120 7.60 -1.64 -19.61
CA VAL A 120 8.98 -1.27 -19.34
C VAL A 120 8.99 -0.43 -18.06
N GLU A 121 9.63 -0.96 -17.03
CA GLU A 121 9.73 -0.23 -15.76
C GLU A 121 10.88 0.79 -15.85
N GLU A 122 10.55 2.05 -15.60
CA GLU A 122 11.56 3.08 -15.38
C GLU A 122 12.11 2.93 -13.96
N THR A 123 13.36 2.53 -13.84
CA THR A 123 14.07 2.55 -12.56
C THR A 123 14.76 3.90 -12.38
N PHE A 124 14.48 4.56 -11.28
CA PHE A 124 15.16 5.81 -10.92
C PHE A 124 16.36 5.48 -10.00
N ASP A 125 17.53 5.30 -10.60
CA ASP A 125 18.76 4.98 -9.86
C ASP A 125 19.42 6.21 -9.21
N ARG A 126 18.78 7.36 -9.31
CA ARG A 126 19.28 8.60 -8.70
C ARG A 126 18.46 9.03 -7.49
N PRO A 127 19.08 9.63 -6.48
CA PRO A 127 18.34 10.17 -5.35
C PRO A 127 17.38 11.27 -5.80
N LEU A 128 16.23 11.40 -5.12
CA LEU A 128 15.23 12.45 -5.39
C LEU A 128 15.84 13.86 -5.34
N VAL A 129 16.83 14.05 -4.48
CA VAL A 129 17.59 15.28 -4.32
C VAL A 129 19.06 14.97 -4.59
N GLU A 130 19.63 15.52 -5.67
CA GLU A 130 21.01 15.24 -6.10
C GLU A 130 22.05 15.65 -5.05
N THR A 131 21.81 16.77 -4.38
CA THR A 131 22.68 17.26 -3.30
C THR A 131 21.87 17.41 -2.04
N ALA A 132 22.26 16.69 -0.99
CA ALA A 132 21.60 16.81 0.30
C ALA A 132 21.62 18.27 0.78
N PRO A 133 20.48 18.86 1.17
CA PRO A 133 20.45 20.22 1.66
C PRO A 133 21.25 20.35 2.96
N THR A 134 21.96 21.45 3.11
CA THR A 134 22.65 21.74 4.37
C THR A 134 21.63 21.93 5.49
N ALA A 135 21.78 21.17 6.56
CA ALA A 135 20.89 21.28 7.72
C ALA A 135 20.97 22.69 8.35
N GLY A 136 19.82 23.27 8.62
CA GLY A 136 19.74 24.52 9.35
C GLY A 136 20.09 24.31 10.84
N THR A 137 20.81 25.26 11.44
CA THR A 137 21.07 25.29 12.88
C THR A 137 20.01 26.12 13.61
N ILE A 138 19.75 25.83 14.89
CA ILE A 138 18.82 26.64 15.70
C ILE A 138 19.50 27.97 16.03
N VAL A 139 18.96 29.07 15.55
CA VAL A 139 19.45 30.43 15.82
C VAL A 139 18.63 31.17 16.87
N LYS A 140 17.41 30.69 17.14
CA LYS A 140 16.53 31.26 18.17
C LYS A 140 15.64 30.17 18.72
N GLU A 141 15.51 30.15 20.06
CA GLU A 141 14.58 29.29 20.79
C GLU A 141 13.67 30.14 21.68
N LYS A 142 12.38 29.79 21.74
CA LYS A 142 11.41 30.43 22.59
C LYS A 142 10.42 29.40 23.12
N PHE A 143 10.27 29.35 24.45
CA PHE A 143 9.25 28.53 25.10
C PHE A 143 7.98 29.30 25.37
N ASN A 144 6.83 28.78 24.94
CA ASN A 144 5.50 29.32 25.24
C ASN A 144 4.85 28.55 26.36
N LYS A 145 4.90 29.10 27.57
CA LYS A 145 4.39 28.45 28.78
C LYS A 145 2.88 28.19 28.74
N LYS A 146 2.08 29.04 28.05
CA LYS A 146 0.62 28.86 27.98
C LYS A 146 0.21 27.67 27.14
N LEU A 147 0.96 27.41 26.06
CA LEU A 147 0.68 26.34 25.13
C LEU A 147 1.53 25.07 25.35
N GLY A 148 2.57 25.19 26.18
CA GLY A 148 3.55 24.11 26.38
C GLY A 148 4.35 23.79 25.09
N THR A 149 4.58 24.82 24.24
CA THR A 149 5.28 24.64 22.96
C THR A 149 6.67 25.27 23.00
N THR A 150 7.62 24.64 22.32
CA THR A 150 8.93 25.21 22.01
C THR A 150 8.96 25.64 20.55
N GLU A 151 9.31 26.90 20.29
CA GLU A 151 9.44 27.48 18.96
C GLU A 151 10.92 27.67 18.63
N TRP A 152 11.39 27.09 17.53
CA TRP A 152 12.73 27.32 16.99
C TRP A 152 12.66 28.12 15.71
N THR A 153 13.65 29.00 15.52
CA THR A 153 13.94 29.58 14.23
C THR A 153 15.28 29.01 13.75
N LEU A 154 15.29 28.42 12.56
CA LEU A 154 16.50 27.85 11.98
C LEU A 154 17.26 28.91 11.17
N SER A 155 18.56 28.68 10.93
CA SER A 155 19.43 29.61 10.17
C SER A 155 18.96 29.84 8.74
N ASN A 156 18.18 28.93 8.17
CA ASN A 156 17.56 29.06 6.84
C ASN A 156 16.18 29.74 6.87
N GLY A 157 15.75 30.30 8.01
CA GLY A 157 14.48 31.01 8.18
C GLY A 157 13.27 30.12 8.47
N ILE A 158 13.41 28.79 8.49
CA ILE A 158 12.33 27.88 8.84
C ILE A 158 11.97 28.02 10.33
N LYS A 159 10.66 28.08 10.61
CA LYS A 159 10.13 28.05 11.99
C LYS A 159 9.65 26.64 12.29
N VAL A 160 10.08 26.10 13.42
CA VAL A 160 9.67 24.81 13.94
C VAL A 160 8.93 25.01 15.27
N VAL A 161 7.76 24.44 15.42
CA VAL A 161 6.98 24.49 16.66
C VAL A 161 6.79 23.06 17.14
N ILE A 162 7.26 22.77 18.35
CA ILE A 162 7.21 21.44 18.96
C ILE A 162 6.33 21.48 20.20
N LYS A 163 5.41 20.55 20.31
CA LYS A 163 4.63 20.30 21.51
C LYS A 163 4.73 18.81 21.88
N PRO A 164 5.52 18.44 22.88
CA PRO A 164 5.53 17.07 23.39
C PRO A 164 4.15 16.73 23.98
N THR A 165 3.63 15.57 23.63
CA THR A 165 2.37 15.04 24.17
C THR A 165 2.53 13.55 24.46
N ASP A 166 1.69 13.04 25.34
CA ASP A 166 1.60 11.60 25.70
C ASP A 166 0.28 10.96 25.24
N PHE A 167 -0.43 11.60 24.29
CA PHE A 167 -1.75 11.14 23.85
C PHE A 167 -1.67 9.85 23.04
N LYS A 168 -0.73 9.78 22.11
CA LYS A 168 -0.48 8.63 21.27
C LYS A 168 0.96 8.70 20.74
N ASN A 169 1.60 7.55 20.68
CA ASN A 169 2.93 7.42 20.08
C ASN A 169 2.75 7.15 18.59
N ASP A 170 2.91 8.16 17.75
CA ASP A 170 2.75 8.15 16.28
C ASP A 170 3.95 8.80 15.58
#